data_efbd8507103f2f79006e3dcc9dbbb7b0
#
_entry.id   efbd8507103f2f79006e3dcc9dbbb7b0
#
_cell.length_a   1.000
_cell.length_b   1.000
_cell.length_c   1.000
_cell.angle_alpha   90.00
_cell.angle_beta   90.00
_cell.angle_gamma   90.00
#
_symmetry.space_group_name_H-M   'P 1'
#
loop_
_entity.id
_entity.type
_entity.pdbx_description
1 polymer ?
#
loop_
_entity_poly.entity_id
_entity_poly.type
_entity_poly.pdbx_seq_one_letter_code
_entity_poly.pdbx_strand_id
1 'polypeptide(L)'
;AARMSAKQLQHYTARDGLRIPAWLTLPKAGAGKPQAARLPLIVFVHDGPWQRGTWGWSGEAQFLASRGYAVLEPDYRGSLGYGAAHYKAGWKQWGLKMQDDIADGARWAIAKGYADPQRICIAGASYGGYATLMGLIKDPDLYKCGFEWVGVTDIGLMYDSGWFYSSDLSSDWKQYGMPVLIGDQVKDADQLKATSPLLQASKIKQPQIGRAS
;
A
#
# COMPACT_ATOMS: atom_id res chain seq x y z
N ALA A 1 6.19 27.29 -3.35
CA ALA A 1 7.39 26.50 -2.99
C ALA A 1 7.74 26.61 -1.49
N ALA A 2 7.67 27.81 -0.87
CA ALA A 2 8.09 28.00 0.53
C ALA A 2 7.29 27.17 1.58
N ARG A 3 6.09 26.70 1.27
CA ARG A 3 5.22 25.93 2.18
C ARG A 3 5.20 24.42 1.89
N MET A 4 5.90 23.95 0.87
CA MET A 4 5.85 22.55 0.47
C MET A 4 6.89 21.72 1.23
N SER A 5 6.51 20.49 1.57
CA SER A 5 7.39 19.47 2.14
C SER A 5 8.20 18.76 1.05
N ALA A 6 9.47 18.47 1.34
CA ALA A 6 10.29 17.70 0.41
C ALA A 6 9.93 16.22 0.45
N LYS A 7 9.79 15.63 -0.73
CA LYS A 7 9.63 14.18 -0.91
C LYS A 7 11.02 13.56 -1.06
N GLN A 8 11.35 12.60 -0.22
CA GLN A 8 12.69 12.02 -0.10
C GLN A 8 12.65 10.52 -0.41
N LEU A 9 13.52 10.06 -1.31
CA LEU A 9 13.69 8.62 -1.53
C LEU A 9 14.42 8.00 -0.34
N GLN A 10 13.82 6.96 0.21
CA GLN A 10 14.35 6.14 1.28
C GLN A 10 14.40 4.67 0.84
N HIS A 11 15.06 3.85 1.63
CA HIS A 11 15.07 2.40 1.46
C HIS A 11 14.98 1.75 2.83
N TYR A 12 14.26 0.65 2.90
CA TYR A 12 14.26 -0.22 4.07
C TYR A 12 14.41 -1.68 3.64
N THR A 13 14.72 -2.54 4.57
CA THR A 13 14.85 -3.98 4.34
C THR A 13 13.59 -4.66 4.87
N ALA A 14 12.89 -5.37 4.00
CA ALA A 14 11.77 -6.23 4.39
C ALA A 14 12.27 -7.40 5.27
N ARG A 15 11.37 -8.02 6.02
CA ARG A 15 11.67 -9.14 6.94
C ARG A 15 12.37 -10.34 6.29
N ASP A 16 12.22 -10.50 4.98
CA ASP A 16 12.85 -11.56 4.20
C ASP A 16 14.14 -11.09 3.47
N GLY A 17 14.62 -9.90 3.78
CA GLY A 17 15.90 -9.37 3.26
C GLY A 17 15.77 -8.55 1.98
N LEU A 18 14.59 -8.48 1.35
CA LEU A 18 14.42 -7.67 0.15
C LEU A 18 14.51 -6.18 0.46
N ARG A 19 15.32 -5.46 -0.31
CA ARG A 19 15.44 -4.00 -0.20
C ARG A 19 14.27 -3.33 -0.89
N ILE A 20 13.47 -2.57 -0.14
CA ILE A 20 12.27 -1.89 -0.63
C ILE A 20 12.52 -0.39 -0.72
N PRO A 21 12.34 0.24 -1.89
CA PRO A 21 12.33 1.68 -2.03
C PRO A 21 11.03 2.26 -1.45
N ALA A 22 11.11 3.48 -0.93
CA ALA A 22 9.94 4.20 -0.46
C ALA A 22 10.14 5.70 -0.54
N TRP A 23 9.09 6.45 -0.73
CA TRP A 23 9.11 7.90 -0.65
C TRP A 23 8.58 8.36 0.71
N LEU A 24 9.36 9.21 1.37
CA LEU A 24 8.99 9.79 2.65
C LEU A 24 8.79 11.29 2.50
N THR A 25 7.61 11.76 2.91
CA THR A 25 7.30 13.19 3.02
C THR A 25 7.04 13.53 4.48
N LEU A 26 7.87 14.41 5.05
CA LEU A 26 7.72 14.87 6.42
C LEU A 26 7.08 16.26 6.44
N PRO A 27 6.28 16.60 7.46
CA PRO A 27 5.83 17.97 7.68
C PRO A 27 7.01 18.92 7.69
N LYS A 28 6.85 20.08 7.08
CA LYS A 28 7.90 21.10 7.11
C LYS A 28 8.08 21.62 8.54
N ALA A 29 9.27 21.52 9.07
CA ALA A 29 9.60 22.16 10.34
C ALA A 29 9.42 23.68 10.22
N GLY A 30 8.92 24.33 11.26
CA GLY A 30 8.90 25.78 11.32
C GLY A 30 10.31 26.35 11.26
N ALA A 31 10.46 27.57 10.75
CA ALA A 31 11.77 28.22 10.67
C ALA A 31 12.47 28.21 12.04
N GLY A 32 13.70 27.69 12.08
CA GLY A 32 14.48 27.59 13.32
C GLY A 32 14.03 26.52 14.32
N LYS A 33 13.06 25.67 13.96
CA LYS A 33 12.62 24.56 14.81
C LYS A 33 13.16 23.21 14.29
N PRO A 34 13.56 22.29 15.19
CA PRO A 34 13.93 20.94 14.77
C PRO A 34 12.74 20.21 14.17
N GLN A 35 13.00 19.25 13.29
CA GLN A 35 11.98 18.32 12.81
C GLN A 35 11.35 17.58 13.99
N ALA A 36 10.01 17.60 14.06
CA ALA A 36 9.30 16.83 15.08
C ALA A 36 9.58 15.33 14.90
N ALA A 37 9.88 14.66 16.00
CA ALA A 37 10.01 13.20 16.05
C ALA A 37 8.67 12.55 16.40
N ARG A 38 8.51 11.27 16.02
CA ARG A 38 7.31 10.46 16.33
C ARG A 38 6.01 11.13 15.88
N LEU A 39 5.95 11.44 14.61
CA LEU A 39 4.77 12.03 13.97
C LEU A 39 3.66 10.97 13.78
N PRO A 40 2.39 11.38 13.70
CA PRO A 40 1.38 10.50 13.13
C PRO A 40 1.78 10.17 11.69
N LEU A 41 1.66 8.88 11.31
CA LEU A 41 2.07 8.37 10.00
C LEU A 41 0.87 7.92 9.19
N ILE A 42 0.85 8.31 7.94
CA ILE A 42 0.00 7.67 6.91
C ILE A 42 0.91 6.83 5.99
N VAL A 43 0.68 5.54 5.97
CA VAL A 43 1.24 4.66 4.94
C VAL A 43 0.30 4.74 3.75
N PHE A 44 0.74 5.44 2.71
CA PHE A 44 -0.05 5.70 1.51
C PHE A 44 0.38 4.74 0.40
N VAL A 45 -0.46 3.75 0.13
CA VAL A 45 -0.15 2.66 -0.79
C VAL A 45 -0.59 3.03 -2.19
N HIS A 46 0.35 2.98 -3.17
CA HIS A 46 0.03 3.26 -4.56
C HIS A 46 -0.85 2.17 -5.18
N ASP A 47 -1.58 2.54 -6.21
CA ASP A 47 -2.42 1.65 -7.01
C ASP A 47 -1.61 0.76 -7.97
N GLY A 48 -2.32 0.03 -8.76
CA GLY A 48 -1.77 -0.79 -9.83
C GLY A 48 -1.92 -2.29 -9.60
N PRO A 49 -1.11 -2.99 -8.85
CA PRO A 49 0.11 -2.69 -8.08
C PRO A 49 1.39 -2.54 -8.91
N TRP A 50 1.31 -2.78 -10.21
CA TRP A 50 2.44 -2.73 -11.15
C TRP A 50 2.72 -1.29 -11.60
N GLN A 51 2.78 -0.39 -10.64
CA GLN A 51 3.18 1.00 -10.79
C GLN A 51 4.35 1.30 -9.84
N ARG A 52 4.69 2.54 -9.65
CA ARG A 52 5.67 2.99 -8.66
C ARG A 52 5.40 4.42 -8.24
N GLY A 53 5.88 4.77 -7.05
CA GLY A 53 6.02 6.16 -6.66
C GLY A 53 7.02 6.90 -7.55
N THR A 54 6.80 8.17 -7.73
CA THR A 54 7.69 9.05 -8.50
C THR A 54 8.10 10.26 -7.68
N TRP A 55 9.31 10.76 -7.96
CA TRP A 55 9.70 12.05 -7.43
C TRP A 55 8.82 13.13 -8.07
N GLY A 56 8.34 14.03 -7.24
CA GLY A 56 7.51 15.13 -7.73
C GLY A 56 6.47 15.58 -6.70
N TRP A 57 5.61 16.44 -7.15
CA TRP A 57 4.51 16.95 -6.33
C TRP A 57 3.38 15.91 -6.27
N SER A 58 2.93 15.60 -5.04
CA SER A 58 1.74 14.80 -4.77
C SER A 58 0.80 15.63 -3.91
N GLY A 59 -0.42 15.85 -4.39
CA GLY A 59 -1.44 16.63 -3.69
C GLY A 59 -1.77 16.02 -2.34
N GLU A 60 -1.94 14.71 -2.30
CA GLU A 60 -2.28 13.93 -1.11
C GLU A 60 -1.17 14.02 -0.07
N ALA A 61 0.07 13.73 -0.46
CA ALA A 61 1.21 13.81 0.45
C ALA A 61 1.42 15.23 0.99
N GLN A 62 1.27 16.26 0.15
CA GLN A 62 1.39 17.65 0.59
C GLN A 62 0.24 18.08 1.51
N PHE A 63 -0.98 17.67 1.20
CA PHE A 63 -2.14 17.93 2.05
C PHE A 63 -1.95 17.30 3.43
N LEU A 64 -1.60 16.04 3.52
CA LEU A 64 -1.38 15.33 4.77
C LEU A 64 -0.18 15.91 5.55
N ALA A 65 0.95 16.15 4.87
CA ALA A 65 2.12 16.74 5.50
C ALA A 65 1.84 18.16 6.05
N SER A 66 1.03 18.96 5.35
CA SER A 66 0.63 20.29 5.82
C SER A 66 -0.18 20.27 7.13
N ARG A 67 -0.75 19.12 7.47
CA ARG A 67 -1.54 18.88 8.69
C ARG A 67 -0.76 18.12 9.77
N GLY A 68 0.53 17.95 9.57
CA GLY A 68 1.42 17.39 10.57
C GLY A 68 1.64 15.87 10.47
N TYR A 69 1.15 15.22 9.43
CA TYR A 69 1.38 13.80 9.20
C TYR A 69 2.68 13.54 8.45
N ALA A 70 3.46 12.56 8.87
CA ALA A 70 4.43 11.92 7.99
C ALA A 70 3.69 11.04 6.98
N VAL A 71 4.15 11.01 5.74
CA VAL A 71 3.57 10.17 4.68
C VAL A 71 4.66 9.27 4.14
N LEU A 72 4.44 7.96 4.20
CA LEU A 72 5.32 6.94 3.62
C LEU A 72 4.60 6.29 2.44
N GLU A 73 5.22 6.34 1.27
CA GLU A 73 4.73 5.74 0.04
C GLU A 73 5.69 4.61 -0.37
N PRO A 74 5.45 3.35 0.06
CA PRO A 74 6.35 2.23 -0.24
C PRO A 74 6.16 1.75 -1.67
N ASP A 75 7.29 1.52 -2.37
CA ASP A 75 7.33 0.79 -3.64
C ASP A 75 7.58 -0.70 -3.35
N TYR A 76 6.57 -1.36 -2.80
CA TYR A 76 6.58 -2.76 -2.40
C TYR A 76 6.92 -3.67 -3.59
N ARG A 77 7.35 -4.92 -3.30
CA ARG A 77 7.63 -5.90 -4.37
C ARG A 77 6.47 -6.00 -5.36
N GLY A 78 6.78 -6.14 -6.64
CA GLY A 78 5.82 -6.04 -7.73
C GLY A 78 5.78 -4.66 -8.39
N SER A 79 6.25 -3.59 -7.71
CA SER A 79 6.36 -2.26 -8.30
C SER A 79 7.35 -2.25 -9.46
N LEU A 80 7.03 -1.45 -10.50
CA LEU A 80 7.86 -1.31 -11.69
C LEU A 80 9.06 -0.38 -11.46
N GLY A 81 10.06 -0.50 -12.36
CA GLY A 81 11.20 0.43 -12.41
C GLY A 81 12.37 0.08 -11.50
N TYR A 82 12.28 -1.02 -10.75
CA TYR A 82 13.34 -1.52 -9.84
C TYR A 82 13.95 -2.84 -10.31
N GLY A 83 13.75 -3.17 -11.58
CA GLY A 83 14.28 -4.37 -12.22
C GLY A 83 13.37 -5.59 -12.12
N ALA A 84 13.65 -6.58 -12.97
CA ALA A 84 12.81 -7.77 -13.12
C ALA A 84 12.71 -8.61 -11.84
N ALA A 85 13.76 -8.66 -11.02
CA ALA A 85 13.74 -9.40 -9.75
C ALA A 85 12.72 -8.82 -8.76
N HIS A 86 12.71 -7.49 -8.59
CA HIS A 86 11.75 -6.80 -7.74
C HIS A 86 10.30 -6.98 -8.24
N TYR A 87 10.10 -6.85 -9.54
CA TYR A 87 8.79 -7.04 -10.18
C TYR A 87 8.28 -8.47 -9.98
N LYS A 88 9.08 -9.48 -10.33
CA LYS A 88 8.69 -10.90 -10.23
C LYS A 88 8.50 -11.36 -8.78
N ALA A 89 9.19 -10.72 -7.82
CA ALA A 89 9.00 -11.02 -6.40
C ALA A 89 7.57 -10.75 -5.90
N GLY A 90 6.80 -9.91 -6.61
CA GLY A 90 5.40 -9.63 -6.32
C GLY A 90 4.39 -10.61 -6.96
N TRP A 91 4.82 -11.51 -7.85
CA TRP A 91 3.90 -12.41 -8.52
C TRP A 91 3.23 -13.37 -7.53
N LYS A 92 1.91 -13.42 -7.58
CA LYS A 92 1.06 -14.20 -6.66
C LYS A 92 1.27 -13.86 -5.18
N GLN A 93 1.64 -12.60 -4.88
CA GLN A 93 1.94 -12.17 -3.50
C GLN A 93 0.94 -11.16 -2.94
N TRP A 94 -0.22 -11.00 -3.57
CA TRP A 94 -1.28 -10.16 -3.06
C TRP A 94 -1.73 -10.61 -1.65
N GLY A 95 -1.74 -9.68 -0.69
CA GLY A 95 -2.06 -9.97 0.70
C GLY A 95 -1.01 -10.80 1.47
N LEU A 96 0.04 -11.25 0.80
CA LEU A 96 1.13 -12.03 1.37
C LEU A 96 2.37 -11.14 1.54
N LYS A 97 3.47 -11.45 0.83
CA LYS A 97 4.73 -10.70 0.98
C LYS A 97 4.64 -9.24 0.53
N MET A 98 3.78 -8.92 -0.43
CA MET A 98 3.53 -7.51 -0.80
C MET A 98 2.94 -6.73 0.38
N GLN A 99 2.02 -7.34 1.14
CA GLN A 99 1.47 -6.74 2.35
C GLN A 99 2.50 -6.65 3.47
N ASP A 100 3.39 -7.67 3.59
CA ASP A 100 4.49 -7.65 4.55
C ASP A 100 5.46 -6.49 4.30
N ASP A 101 5.80 -6.22 3.03
CA ASP A 101 6.65 -5.09 2.67
C ASP A 101 6.06 -3.76 3.14
N ILE A 102 4.75 -3.56 2.95
CA ILE A 102 4.04 -2.34 3.36
C ILE A 102 4.10 -2.17 4.89
N ALA A 103 3.82 -3.24 5.63
CA ALA A 103 3.88 -3.23 7.10
C ALA A 103 5.31 -3.02 7.62
N ASP A 104 6.31 -3.61 6.96
CA ASP A 104 7.71 -3.43 7.32
C ASP A 104 8.20 -2.00 7.10
N GLY A 105 7.65 -1.30 6.10
CA GLY A 105 7.87 0.13 5.90
C GLY A 105 7.38 0.97 7.08
N ALA A 106 6.20 0.67 7.62
CA ALA A 106 5.69 1.34 8.82
C ALA A 106 6.58 1.06 10.04
N ARG A 107 6.99 -0.20 10.25
CA ARG A 107 7.90 -0.59 11.33
C ARG A 107 9.28 0.08 11.20
N TRP A 108 9.79 0.19 9.98
CA TRP A 108 11.02 0.94 9.71
C TRP A 108 10.87 2.42 10.10
N ALA A 109 9.76 3.06 9.76
CA ALA A 109 9.52 4.47 10.11
C ALA A 109 9.44 4.67 11.64
N ILE A 110 8.87 3.71 12.38
CA ILE A 110 8.89 3.69 13.86
C ILE A 110 10.34 3.58 14.36
N ALA A 111 11.09 2.61 13.86
CA ALA A 111 12.47 2.37 14.31
C ALA A 111 13.40 3.56 14.03
N LYS A 112 13.15 4.31 12.95
CA LYS A 112 13.86 5.55 12.61
C LYS A 112 13.41 6.77 13.42
N GLY A 113 12.37 6.64 14.24
CA GLY A 113 11.84 7.75 15.03
C GLY A 113 10.97 8.73 14.25
N TYR A 114 10.63 8.43 13.00
CA TYR A 114 9.73 9.25 12.19
C TYR A 114 8.27 9.11 12.64
N ALA A 115 7.86 7.89 13.01
CA ALA A 115 6.48 7.56 13.30
C ALA A 115 6.23 7.25 14.78
N ASP A 116 5.07 7.71 15.28
CA ASP A 116 4.52 7.27 16.54
C ASP A 116 3.77 5.95 16.35
N PRO A 117 4.15 4.85 17.03
CA PRO A 117 3.51 3.55 16.86
C PRO A 117 2.01 3.55 17.24
N GLN A 118 1.56 4.52 18.03
CA GLN A 118 0.16 4.64 18.41
C GLN A 118 -0.70 5.46 17.43
N ARG A 119 -0.10 6.03 16.38
CA ARG A 119 -0.77 6.94 15.44
C ARG A 119 -0.39 6.63 13.99
N ILE A 120 -0.63 5.39 13.56
CA ILE A 120 -0.36 4.92 12.21
C ILE A 120 -1.66 4.53 11.54
N CYS A 121 -1.94 5.11 10.38
CA CYS A 121 -3.03 4.69 9.51
C CYS A 121 -2.49 4.26 8.15
N ILE A 122 -3.27 3.45 7.45
CA ILE A 122 -2.99 3.01 6.09
C ILE A 122 -4.05 3.57 5.15
N ALA A 123 -3.65 4.00 3.95
CA ALA A 123 -4.58 4.56 2.97
C ALA A 123 -4.18 4.22 1.54
N GLY A 124 -5.15 4.16 0.64
CA GLY A 124 -4.91 3.98 -0.78
C GLY A 124 -6.16 3.72 -1.60
N ALA A 125 -5.98 3.78 -2.92
CA ALA A 125 -7.02 3.53 -3.91
C ALA A 125 -6.75 2.25 -4.70
N SER A 126 -7.77 1.64 -5.27
CA SER A 126 -7.66 0.48 -6.15
C SER A 126 -6.88 -0.67 -5.45
N TYR A 127 -5.71 -1.08 -5.97
CA TYR A 127 -4.84 -2.00 -5.23
C TYR A 127 -4.44 -1.44 -3.86
N GLY A 128 -4.16 -0.14 -3.74
CA GLY A 128 -3.87 0.50 -2.46
C GLY A 128 -5.05 0.44 -1.48
N GLY A 129 -6.29 0.47 -1.99
CA GLY A 129 -7.50 0.23 -1.20
C GLY A 129 -7.58 -1.21 -0.70
N TYR A 130 -7.30 -2.18 -1.57
CA TYR A 130 -7.14 -3.58 -1.19
C TYR A 130 -6.10 -3.76 -0.09
N ALA A 131 -4.92 -3.18 -0.28
CA ALA A 131 -3.82 -3.24 0.70
C ALA A 131 -4.18 -2.56 2.03
N THR A 132 -5.01 -1.52 2.00
CA THR A 132 -5.55 -0.89 3.21
C THR A 132 -6.39 -1.88 4.00
N LEU A 133 -7.36 -2.53 3.39
CA LEU A 133 -8.21 -3.51 4.04
C LEU A 133 -7.41 -4.72 4.53
N MET A 134 -6.52 -5.26 3.70
CA MET A 134 -5.64 -6.37 4.11
C MET A 134 -4.68 -5.99 5.23
N GLY A 135 -4.21 -4.74 5.27
CA GLY A 135 -3.38 -4.23 6.36
C GLY A 135 -4.11 -4.25 7.70
N LEU A 136 -5.37 -3.79 7.73
CA LEU A 136 -6.20 -3.83 8.94
C LEU A 136 -6.49 -5.27 9.40
N ILE A 137 -6.61 -6.21 8.46
CA ILE A 137 -6.85 -7.63 8.75
C ILE A 137 -5.58 -8.32 9.26
N LYS A 138 -4.45 -8.11 8.58
CA LYS A 138 -3.21 -8.87 8.80
C LYS A 138 -2.36 -8.30 9.92
N ASP A 139 -2.35 -6.97 10.06
CA ASP A 139 -1.54 -6.25 11.05
C ASP A 139 -2.42 -5.35 11.96
N PRO A 140 -3.40 -5.94 12.69
CA PRO A 140 -4.41 -5.18 13.45
C PRO A 140 -3.83 -4.32 14.57
N ASP A 141 -2.67 -4.71 15.12
CA ASP A 141 -2.00 -3.95 16.18
C ASP A 141 -1.17 -2.78 15.65
N LEU A 142 -0.75 -2.85 14.38
CA LEU A 142 0.07 -1.82 13.75
C LEU A 142 -0.76 -0.62 13.33
N TYR A 143 -1.84 -0.84 12.61
CA TYR A 143 -2.67 0.22 12.06
C TYR A 143 -3.82 0.57 13.00
N LYS A 144 -4.04 1.87 13.23
CA LYS A 144 -5.10 2.39 14.09
C LYS A 144 -6.32 2.84 13.33
N CYS A 145 -6.18 3.07 12.02
CA CYS A 145 -7.28 3.35 11.11
C CYS A 145 -6.91 3.04 9.66
N GLY A 146 -7.92 2.93 8.80
CA GLY A 146 -7.79 2.79 7.36
C GLY A 146 -8.65 3.80 6.61
N PHE A 147 -8.16 4.23 5.46
CA PHE A 147 -8.92 5.04 4.53
C PHE A 147 -8.72 4.51 3.11
N GLU A 148 -9.79 4.02 2.50
CA GLU A 148 -9.70 3.40 1.17
C GLU A 148 -10.77 3.96 0.23
N TRP A 149 -10.50 3.93 -1.05
CA TRP A 149 -11.50 4.19 -2.09
C TRP A 149 -11.27 3.30 -3.30
N VAL A 150 -12.35 2.82 -3.88
CA VAL A 150 -12.39 1.90 -5.03
C VAL A 150 -11.50 0.66 -4.86
N GLY A 151 -11.35 0.17 -3.61
CA GLY A 151 -10.50 -0.98 -3.29
C GLY A 151 -11.07 -2.30 -3.82
N VAL A 152 -10.17 -3.22 -4.21
CA VAL A 152 -10.57 -4.60 -4.51
C VAL A 152 -10.90 -5.30 -3.21
N THR A 153 -12.16 -5.63 -2.99
CA THR A 153 -12.64 -6.28 -1.76
C THR A 153 -12.66 -7.80 -1.85
N ASP A 154 -12.85 -8.34 -3.06
CA ASP A 154 -12.78 -9.77 -3.33
C ASP A 154 -12.04 -10.01 -4.65
N ILE A 155 -10.90 -10.72 -4.56
CA ILE A 155 -10.08 -11.02 -5.74
C ILE A 155 -10.84 -11.94 -6.71
N GLY A 156 -11.69 -12.85 -6.21
CA GLY A 156 -12.49 -13.74 -7.04
C GLY A 156 -13.41 -12.98 -8.00
N LEU A 157 -13.99 -11.87 -7.55
CA LEU A 157 -14.87 -11.04 -8.40
C LEU A 157 -14.14 -10.38 -9.56
N MET A 158 -12.82 -10.24 -9.51
CA MET A 158 -12.06 -9.73 -10.65
C MET A 158 -12.08 -10.70 -11.85
N TYR A 159 -12.34 -11.99 -11.62
CA TYR A 159 -12.38 -13.01 -12.66
C TYR A 159 -13.79 -13.28 -13.19
N ASP A 160 -14.81 -13.22 -12.32
CA ASP A 160 -16.16 -13.73 -12.60
C ASP A 160 -17.22 -12.64 -12.69
N SER A 161 -16.86 -11.38 -12.37
CA SER A 161 -17.80 -10.26 -12.36
C SER A 161 -17.79 -9.43 -13.63
N GLY A 162 -18.70 -8.47 -13.70
CA GLY A 162 -18.74 -7.46 -14.74
C GLY A 162 -17.42 -6.71 -14.93
N TRP A 163 -16.57 -6.62 -13.86
CA TRP A 163 -15.25 -6.01 -13.96
C TRP A 163 -14.36 -6.73 -14.97
N PHE A 164 -14.34 -8.06 -14.97
CA PHE A 164 -13.57 -8.83 -15.95
C PHE A 164 -13.96 -8.50 -17.39
N TYR A 165 -15.25 -8.30 -17.65
CA TYR A 165 -15.77 -8.01 -18.97
C TYR A 165 -15.73 -6.53 -19.34
N SER A 166 -15.98 -5.64 -18.36
CA SER A 166 -16.14 -4.21 -18.59
C SER A 166 -14.85 -3.39 -18.47
N SER A 167 -13.80 -3.96 -17.86
CA SER A 167 -12.51 -3.25 -17.77
C SER A 167 -11.83 -3.19 -19.14
N ASP A 168 -11.11 -2.11 -19.39
CA ASP A 168 -10.35 -1.83 -20.62
C ASP A 168 -9.01 -2.59 -20.75
N LEU A 169 -8.73 -3.50 -19.80
CA LEU A 169 -7.59 -4.40 -19.90
C LEU A 169 -7.78 -5.40 -21.04
N SER A 170 -6.70 -5.68 -21.78
CA SER A 170 -6.76 -6.59 -22.93
C SER A 170 -7.18 -8.01 -22.50
N SER A 171 -7.84 -8.74 -23.41
CA SER A 171 -8.21 -10.14 -23.20
C SER A 171 -6.99 -11.01 -22.90
N ASP A 172 -5.89 -10.78 -23.57
CA ASP A 172 -4.64 -11.52 -23.35
C ASP A 172 -4.09 -11.31 -21.94
N TRP A 173 -4.15 -10.06 -21.43
CA TRP A 173 -3.74 -9.78 -20.07
C TRP A 173 -4.64 -10.49 -19.05
N LYS A 174 -5.95 -10.49 -19.29
CA LYS A 174 -6.91 -11.17 -18.42
C LYS A 174 -6.70 -12.69 -18.44
N GLN A 175 -6.49 -13.26 -19.62
CA GLN A 175 -6.35 -14.71 -19.79
C GLN A 175 -4.99 -15.24 -19.35
N TYR A 176 -3.91 -14.55 -19.66
CA TYR A 176 -2.53 -15.03 -19.44
C TYR A 176 -1.79 -14.27 -18.35
N GLY A 177 -2.08 -12.99 -18.15
CA GLY A 177 -1.41 -12.14 -17.17
C GLY A 177 -1.93 -12.37 -15.75
N MET A 178 -3.25 -12.30 -15.54
CA MET A 178 -3.84 -12.44 -14.20
C MET A 178 -3.45 -13.75 -13.49
N PRO A 179 -3.48 -14.94 -14.13
CA PRO A 179 -3.08 -16.17 -13.48
C PRO A 179 -1.62 -16.20 -13.02
N VAL A 180 -0.74 -15.44 -13.70
CA VAL A 180 0.69 -15.34 -13.35
C VAL A 180 0.92 -14.27 -12.29
N LEU A 181 0.28 -13.12 -12.41
CA LEU A 181 0.56 -11.95 -11.59
C LEU A 181 -0.20 -11.97 -10.26
N ILE A 182 -1.46 -12.40 -10.28
CA ILE A 182 -2.36 -12.40 -9.11
C ILE A 182 -2.53 -13.81 -8.56
N GLY A 183 -2.96 -14.74 -9.41
CA GLY A 183 -3.19 -16.14 -9.09
C GLY A 183 -4.11 -16.81 -10.10
N ASP A 184 -3.98 -18.12 -10.23
CA ASP A 184 -4.85 -18.94 -11.07
C ASP A 184 -6.14 -19.27 -10.29
N GLN A 185 -7.30 -19.02 -10.91
CA GLN A 185 -8.62 -19.18 -10.29
C GLN A 185 -8.88 -20.61 -9.75
N VAL A 186 -8.25 -21.62 -10.34
CA VAL A 186 -8.43 -23.01 -9.96
C VAL A 186 -7.28 -23.48 -9.06
N LYS A 187 -6.04 -23.30 -9.52
CA LYS A 187 -4.85 -23.79 -8.81
C LYS A 187 -4.55 -23.03 -7.52
N ASP A 188 -4.84 -21.73 -7.51
CA ASP A 188 -4.55 -20.83 -6.39
C ASP A 188 -5.84 -20.39 -5.66
N ALA A 189 -6.98 -21.09 -5.88
CA ALA A 189 -8.30 -20.71 -5.36
C ALA A 189 -8.32 -20.45 -3.85
N ASP A 190 -7.68 -21.31 -3.06
CA ASP A 190 -7.64 -21.15 -1.60
C ASP A 190 -6.84 -19.93 -1.18
N GLN A 191 -5.73 -19.64 -1.86
CA GLN A 191 -4.95 -18.42 -1.62
C GLN A 191 -5.75 -17.18 -1.96
N LEU A 192 -6.41 -17.14 -3.11
CA LEU A 192 -7.23 -16.00 -3.54
C LEU A 192 -8.36 -15.71 -2.55
N LYS A 193 -9.02 -16.75 -2.02
CA LYS A 193 -10.02 -16.62 -0.96
C LYS A 193 -9.40 -16.12 0.35
N ALA A 194 -8.28 -16.70 0.77
CA ALA A 194 -7.61 -16.35 2.02
C ALA A 194 -7.03 -14.93 2.01
N THR A 195 -6.86 -14.32 0.84
CA THR A 195 -6.37 -12.95 0.67
C THR A 195 -7.42 -11.97 0.14
N SER A 196 -8.70 -12.35 0.13
CA SER A 196 -9.83 -11.47 -0.20
C SER A 196 -10.38 -10.81 1.06
N PRO A 197 -10.31 -9.46 1.18
CA PRO A 197 -10.75 -8.74 2.38
C PRO A 197 -12.21 -8.98 2.75
N LEU A 198 -13.12 -9.03 1.77
CA LEU A 198 -14.55 -9.24 2.00
C LEU A 198 -14.82 -10.53 2.80
N LEU A 199 -14.12 -11.61 2.45
CA LEU A 199 -14.27 -12.90 3.11
C LEU A 199 -13.71 -12.92 4.55
N GLN A 200 -13.02 -11.87 4.96
CA GLN A 200 -12.39 -11.71 6.26
C GLN A 200 -12.79 -10.39 6.96
N ALA A 201 -13.84 -9.73 6.49
CA ALA A 201 -14.24 -8.40 6.97
C ALA A 201 -14.47 -8.36 8.49
N SER A 202 -14.93 -9.46 9.09
CA SER A 202 -15.12 -9.58 10.55
C SER A 202 -13.83 -9.44 11.38
N LYS A 203 -12.67 -9.58 10.76
CA LYS A 203 -11.36 -9.38 11.42
C LYS A 203 -10.98 -7.90 11.56
N ILE A 204 -11.61 -7.01 10.80
CA ILE A 204 -11.35 -5.56 10.90
C ILE A 204 -12.00 -5.03 12.17
N LYS A 205 -11.18 -4.49 13.07
CA LYS A 205 -11.62 -3.91 14.35
C LYS A 205 -11.39 -2.40 14.43
N GLN A 206 -10.53 -1.88 13.59
CA GLN A 206 -10.16 -0.47 13.57
C GLN A 206 -11.21 0.36 12.82
N PRO A 207 -11.37 1.64 13.18
CA PRO A 207 -12.14 2.57 12.36
C PRO A 207 -11.62 2.60 10.94
N GLN A 208 -12.53 2.46 9.98
CA GLN A 208 -12.19 2.60 8.58
C GLN A 208 -13.25 3.44 7.86
N ILE A 209 -12.81 4.22 6.87
CA ILE A 209 -13.67 4.92 5.93
C ILE A 209 -13.30 4.40 4.54
N GLY A 210 -14.31 3.96 3.80
CA GLY A 210 -14.08 3.45 2.47
C GLY A 210 -15.34 3.49 1.61
N ARG A 211 -15.12 3.47 0.31
CA ARG A 211 -16.15 3.29 -0.70
C ARG A 211 -15.66 2.27 -1.70
N ALA A 212 -16.25 1.08 -1.66
CA ALA A 212 -16.07 0.10 -2.72
C ALA A 212 -16.72 0.59 -4.01
N SER A 213 -16.14 0.25 -5.14
CA SER A 213 -16.70 0.49 -6.47
C SER A 213 -17.74 -0.57 -6.82
#